data_ff29647966d0ecb5b475a0f39d7ea30d
#
_entry.id   ff29647966d0ecb5b475a0f39d7ea30d
#
_cell.length_a   1.000
_cell.length_b   1.000
_cell.length_c   1.000
_cell.angle_alpha   90.00
_cell.angle_beta   90.00
_cell.angle_gamma   90.00
#
_symmetry.space_group_name_H-M   'P 1'
#
loop_
_entity.id
_entity.type
_entity.pdbx_description
1 polymer ?
#
loop_
_entity_poly.entity_id
_entity_poly.type
_entity_poly.pdbx_seq_one_letter_code
_entity_poly.pdbx_strand_id
1 'polypeptide(L)'
;LTGMFEMAENYVTWFEKLRMTDVEKVGGKNASLGEMISQLASSGVRVPGGFATTAEAYRDFLQHEGLAQRIEDALKTLNIDDVATLAKVGAQIRQWIVDTPFPAKLEHDVAEAYRKMVADSGAEISVAVRSSATAEDLPDASFAGQQETFLNIHGLENVKTAIKHVFASLYNDRAIAYRGSEEHTSERV
;
A
#
# COMPACT_ATOMS: atom_id res chain seq x y z
N LEU A 1 31.16 7.65 23.71
CA LEU A 1 30.72 6.84 22.57
C LEU A 1 29.24 6.53 22.73
N THR A 2 28.41 7.53 22.45
CA THR A 2 26.96 7.41 22.47
C THR A 2 26.58 6.88 21.08
N GLY A 3 26.34 5.57 20.98
CA GLY A 3 25.74 5.00 19.79
C GLY A 3 24.31 5.52 19.70
N MET A 4 24.06 6.44 18.80
CA MET A 4 22.73 6.71 18.32
C MET A 4 22.27 5.45 17.60
N PHE A 5 21.47 4.63 18.27
CA PHE A 5 20.60 3.69 17.58
C PHE A 5 19.58 4.55 16.83
N GLU A 6 19.83 4.78 15.56
CA GLU A 6 18.81 5.22 14.64
C GLU A 6 17.69 4.18 14.69
N MET A 7 16.61 4.52 15.36
CA MET A 7 15.44 3.65 15.41
C MET A 7 14.94 3.54 13.96
N ALA A 8 15.06 2.34 13.35
CA ALA A 8 14.56 2.08 12.02
C ALA A 8 13.10 2.55 11.95
N GLU A 9 12.77 3.37 10.94
CA GLU A 9 11.41 3.88 10.77
C GLU A 9 10.40 2.71 10.75
N ASN A 10 9.33 2.85 11.50
CA ASN A 10 8.27 1.86 11.56
C ASN A 10 7.51 1.86 10.22
N TYR A 11 7.23 0.68 9.66
CA TYR A 11 6.44 0.54 8.43
C TYR A 11 4.95 0.75 8.64
N VAL A 12 4.51 0.90 9.87
CA VAL A 12 3.13 1.10 10.27
C VAL A 12 2.99 2.42 11.03
N THR A 13 1.97 3.19 10.69
CA THR A 13 1.61 4.41 11.41
C THR A 13 0.13 4.39 11.76
N TRP A 14 -0.19 4.72 13.02
CA TRP A 14 -1.57 4.79 13.48
C TRP A 14 -2.27 6.03 12.94
N PHE A 15 -3.55 5.91 12.56
CA PHE A 15 -4.34 7.03 11.99
C PHE A 15 -4.38 8.24 12.90
N GLU A 16 -4.48 8.05 14.21
CA GLU A 16 -4.51 9.14 15.21
C GLU A 16 -3.26 10.02 15.21
N LYS A 17 -2.14 9.51 14.69
CA LYS A 17 -0.87 10.22 14.58
C LYS A 17 -0.67 10.90 13.22
N LEU A 18 -1.54 10.63 12.26
CA LEU A 18 -1.43 11.16 10.91
C LEU A 18 -2.08 12.54 10.79
N ARG A 19 -1.50 13.37 9.92
CA ARG A 19 -1.99 14.70 9.55
C ARG A 19 -1.90 14.88 8.03
N MET A 20 -2.50 15.94 7.51
CA MET A 20 -2.43 16.25 6.08
C MET A 20 -1.01 16.46 5.57
N THR A 21 -0.05 16.76 6.45
CA THR A 21 1.38 16.84 6.12
C THR A 21 2.03 15.49 5.83
N ASP A 22 1.34 14.38 6.11
CA ASP A 22 1.85 13.01 5.94
C ASP A 22 1.41 12.36 4.62
N VAL A 23 0.85 13.11 3.66
CA VAL A 23 0.33 12.58 2.38
C VAL A 23 1.39 11.76 1.65
N GLU A 24 2.62 12.24 1.56
CA GLU A 24 3.72 11.53 0.89
C GLU A 24 4.08 10.22 1.57
N LYS A 25 3.86 10.12 2.87
CA LYS A 25 4.19 8.94 3.67
C LYS A 25 3.13 7.85 3.58
N VAL A 26 1.86 8.21 3.60
CA VAL A 26 0.75 7.26 3.76
C VAL A 26 -0.39 7.42 2.75
N GLY A 27 -0.29 8.39 1.85
CA GLY A 27 -1.33 8.72 0.89
C GLY A 27 -2.42 9.65 1.43
N GLY A 28 -3.13 10.27 0.51
CA GLY A 28 -4.11 11.34 0.84
C GLY A 28 -5.29 10.86 1.67
N LYS A 29 -5.83 9.68 1.41
CA LYS A 29 -6.96 9.13 2.19
C LYS A 29 -6.59 8.88 3.63
N ASN A 30 -5.42 8.28 3.89
CA ASN A 30 -4.96 7.99 5.24
C ASN A 30 -4.62 9.27 6.00
N ALA A 31 -3.96 10.23 5.36
CA ALA A 31 -3.64 11.52 5.97
C ALA A 31 -4.91 12.30 6.32
N SER A 32 -5.88 12.36 5.42
CA SER A 32 -7.17 13.01 5.64
C SER A 32 -7.98 12.33 6.75
N LEU A 33 -7.99 11.01 6.79
CA LEU A 33 -8.66 10.24 7.83
C LEU A 33 -8.02 10.50 9.21
N GLY A 34 -6.69 10.53 9.28
CA GLY A 34 -5.97 10.85 10.51
C GLY A 34 -6.27 12.25 11.03
N GLU A 35 -6.31 13.24 10.15
CA GLU A 35 -6.69 14.62 10.51
C GLU A 35 -8.12 14.68 11.05
N MET A 36 -9.06 14.03 10.38
CA MET A 36 -10.46 13.94 10.80
C MET A 36 -10.61 13.28 12.17
N ILE A 37 -9.95 12.15 12.39
CA ILE A 37 -9.97 11.44 13.68
C ILE A 37 -9.48 12.35 14.82
N SER A 38 -8.39 13.06 14.59
CA SER A 38 -7.84 14.00 15.57
C SER A 38 -8.82 15.11 15.94
N GLN A 39 -9.49 15.71 14.95
CA GLN A 39 -10.47 16.76 15.16
C GLN A 39 -11.72 16.25 15.88
N LEU A 40 -12.22 15.08 15.51
CA LEU A 40 -13.39 14.47 16.14
C LEU A 40 -13.10 13.99 17.57
N ALA A 41 -11.91 13.48 17.82
CA ALA A 41 -11.49 13.09 19.17
C ALA A 41 -11.48 14.29 20.12
N SER A 42 -11.04 15.46 19.67
CA SER A 42 -11.08 16.71 20.47
C SER A 42 -12.51 17.18 20.77
N SER A 43 -13.47 16.76 19.95
CA SER A 43 -14.91 17.04 20.14
C SER A 43 -15.64 15.96 20.93
N GLY A 44 -14.95 14.94 21.43
CA GLY A 44 -15.52 13.83 22.20
C GLY A 44 -16.18 12.74 21.35
N VAL A 45 -16.02 12.76 20.02
CA VAL A 45 -16.55 11.75 19.12
C VAL A 45 -15.56 10.60 18.97
N ARG A 46 -16.00 9.37 19.20
CA ARG A 46 -15.21 8.15 18.92
C ARG A 46 -15.30 7.79 17.45
N VAL A 47 -14.14 7.78 16.79
CA VAL A 47 -14.00 7.26 15.43
C VAL A 47 -13.20 5.96 15.49
N PRO A 48 -13.61 4.91 14.76
CA PRO A 48 -12.84 3.67 14.70
C PRO A 48 -11.40 3.95 14.27
N GLY A 49 -10.46 3.47 15.07
CA GLY A 49 -9.03 3.60 14.79
C GLY A 49 -8.59 2.64 13.70
N GLY A 50 -7.34 2.72 13.34
CA GLY A 50 -6.69 1.85 12.40
C GLY A 50 -5.25 2.28 12.18
N PHE A 51 -4.58 1.56 11.28
CA PHE A 51 -3.21 1.89 10.92
C PHE A 51 -3.03 1.86 9.41
N ALA A 52 -1.99 2.55 8.95
CA ALA A 52 -1.54 2.55 7.57
C ALA A 52 -0.15 1.94 7.45
N THR A 53 0.10 1.20 6.38
CA THR A 53 1.46 0.90 5.96
C THR A 53 2.03 2.09 5.19
N THR A 54 3.32 2.36 5.38
CA THR A 54 3.97 3.50 4.73
C THR A 54 4.34 3.19 3.28
N ALA A 55 4.57 4.24 2.48
CA ALA A 55 5.10 4.10 1.12
C ALA A 55 6.47 3.41 1.12
N GLU A 56 7.29 3.64 2.13
CA GLU A 56 8.57 2.96 2.30
C GLU A 56 8.39 1.45 2.50
N ALA A 57 7.41 1.03 3.29
CA ALA A 57 7.07 -0.38 3.47
C ALA A 57 6.74 -1.06 2.13
N TYR A 58 5.96 -0.40 1.28
CA TYR A 58 5.63 -0.90 -0.06
C TYR A 58 6.87 -1.00 -0.95
N ARG A 59 7.72 0.02 -0.97
CA ARG A 59 8.96 0.01 -1.75
C ARG A 59 9.90 -1.11 -1.30
N ASP A 60 10.06 -1.30 0.00
CA ASP A 60 10.92 -2.36 0.55
C ASP A 60 10.35 -3.75 0.28
N PHE A 61 9.02 -3.90 0.32
CA PHE A 61 8.35 -5.13 -0.10
C PHE A 61 8.67 -5.47 -1.56
N LEU A 62 8.61 -4.51 -2.47
CA LEU A 62 8.95 -4.73 -3.88
C LEU A 62 10.41 -5.13 -4.08
N GLN A 63 11.32 -4.69 -3.23
CA GLN A 63 12.73 -5.08 -3.30
C GLN A 63 13.00 -6.47 -2.72
N HIS A 64 12.02 -7.06 -2.03
CA HIS A 64 12.19 -8.35 -1.37
C HIS A 64 12.18 -9.51 -2.37
N GLU A 65 13.12 -10.44 -2.21
CA GLU A 65 13.25 -11.64 -3.07
C GLU A 65 13.36 -11.38 -4.58
N GLY A 66 13.89 -10.22 -4.95
CA GLY A 66 14.07 -9.84 -6.36
C GLY A 66 12.77 -9.54 -7.10
N LEU A 67 11.67 -9.29 -6.39
CA LEU A 67 10.36 -9.04 -7.00
C LEU A 67 10.38 -7.87 -7.96
N ALA A 68 10.95 -6.72 -7.56
CA ALA A 68 11.02 -5.53 -8.41
C ALA A 68 11.78 -5.80 -9.72
N GLN A 69 12.87 -6.55 -9.67
CA GLN A 69 13.64 -6.91 -10.87
C GLN A 69 12.85 -7.82 -11.81
N ARG A 70 12.12 -8.79 -11.27
CA ARG A 70 11.25 -9.66 -12.10
C ARG A 70 10.15 -8.85 -12.78
N ILE A 71 9.55 -7.90 -12.07
CA ILE A 71 8.52 -7.02 -12.63
C ILE A 71 9.12 -6.16 -13.73
N GLU A 72 10.24 -5.53 -13.48
CA GLU A 72 10.93 -4.69 -14.48
C GLU A 72 11.28 -5.48 -15.74
N ASP A 73 11.84 -6.66 -15.58
CA ASP A 73 12.19 -7.54 -16.72
C ASP A 73 10.96 -7.94 -17.54
N ALA A 74 9.84 -8.21 -16.88
CA ALA A 74 8.59 -8.54 -17.56
C ALA A 74 8.02 -7.35 -18.34
N LEU A 75 8.18 -6.14 -17.82
CA LEU A 75 7.68 -4.90 -18.45
C LEU A 75 8.55 -4.42 -19.61
N LYS A 76 9.85 -4.71 -19.60
CA LYS A 76 10.80 -4.27 -20.65
C LYS A 76 10.42 -4.68 -22.06
N THR A 77 9.88 -5.89 -22.22
CA THR A 77 9.54 -6.48 -23.51
C THR A 77 8.07 -6.40 -23.83
N LEU A 78 7.28 -5.81 -22.95
CA LEU A 78 5.84 -5.72 -23.10
C LEU A 78 5.45 -4.65 -24.12
N ASN A 79 4.65 -5.06 -25.13
CA ASN A 79 3.95 -4.13 -25.99
C ASN A 79 2.60 -3.77 -25.37
N ILE A 80 2.49 -2.55 -24.82
CA ILE A 80 1.28 -2.07 -24.15
C ILE A 80 0.07 -1.92 -25.08
N ASP A 81 0.27 -1.88 -26.40
CA ASP A 81 -0.80 -1.80 -27.38
C ASP A 81 -1.42 -3.18 -27.68
N ASP A 82 -0.74 -4.26 -27.31
CA ASP A 82 -1.29 -5.62 -27.35
C ASP A 82 -2.07 -5.92 -26.08
N VAL A 83 -3.38 -5.73 -26.13
CA VAL A 83 -4.28 -5.87 -24.99
C VAL A 83 -4.23 -7.27 -24.35
N ALA A 84 -4.15 -8.32 -25.17
CA ALA A 84 -4.10 -9.69 -24.66
C ALA A 84 -2.79 -9.99 -23.91
N THR A 85 -1.66 -9.52 -24.45
CA THR A 85 -0.35 -9.67 -23.81
C THR A 85 -0.26 -8.82 -22.55
N LEU A 86 -0.78 -7.60 -22.55
CA LEU A 86 -0.86 -6.73 -21.39
C LEU A 86 -1.64 -7.40 -20.25
N ALA A 87 -2.81 -7.97 -20.54
CA ALA A 87 -3.63 -8.65 -19.54
C ALA A 87 -2.90 -9.87 -18.96
N LYS A 88 -2.21 -10.64 -19.78
CA LYS A 88 -1.45 -11.82 -19.35
C LYS A 88 -0.27 -11.45 -18.46
N VAL A 89 0.54 -10.49 -18.87
CA VAL A 89 1.70 -10.03 -18.10
C VAL A 89 1.26 -9.33 -16.83
N GLY A 90 0.22 -8.52 -16.89
CA GLY A 90 -0.36 -7.87 -15.70
C GLY A 90 -0.83 -8.89 -14.66
N ALA A 91 -1.55 -9.91 -15.07
CA ALA A 91 -1.98 -10.99 -14.19
C ALA A 91 -0.80 -11.74 -13.56
N GLN A 92 0.25 -11.99 -14.32
CA GLN A 92 1.48 -12.61 -13.84
C GLN A 92 2.17 -11.75 -12.77
N ILE A 93 2.30 -10.46 -13.00
CA ILE A 93 2.91 -9.53 -12.04
C ILE A 93 2.11 -9.50 -10.73
N ARG A 94 0.80 -9.36 -10.82
CA ARG A 94 -0.08 -9.37 -9.64
C ARG A 94 0.03 -10.67 -8.86
N GLN A 95 0.14 -11.81 -9.53
CA GLN A 95 0.32 -13.10 -8.88
C GLN A 95 1.67 -13.18 -8.15
N TRP A 96 2.75 -12.70 -8.75
CA TRP A 96 4.06 -12.62 -8.08
C TRP A 96 4.01 -11.79 -6.80
N ILE A 97 3.29 -10.67 -6.82
CA ILE A 97 3.13 -9.82 -5.64
C ILE A 97 2.41 -10.57 -4.52
N VAL A 98 1.31 -11.22 -4.84
CA VAL A 98 0.52 -11.98 -3.86
C VAL A 98 1.30 -13.18 -3.30
N ASP A 99 2.13 -13.82 -4.10
CA ASP A 99 2.92 -14.99 -3.70
C ASP A 99 4.20 -14.62 -2.93
N THR A 100 4.64 -13.37 -2.99
CA THR A 100 5.85 -12.93 -2.28
C THR A 100 5.54 -12.73 -0.79
N PRO A 101 6.31 -13.35 0.13
CA PRO A 101 6.12 -13.13 1.55
C PRO A 101 6.55 -11.72 1.96
N PHE A 102 6.00 -11.22 3.05
CA PHE A 102 6.47 -9.95 3.61
C PHE A 102 7.92 -10.08 4.10
N PRO A 103 8.75 -9.03 3.94
CA PRO A 103 9.99 -8.93 4.68
C PRO A 103 9.75 -9.05 6.19
N ALA A 104 10.70 -9.59 6.93
CA ALA A 104 10.53 -9.88 8.35
C ALA A 104 10.06 -8.67 9.17
N LYS A 105 10.58 -7.48 8.89
CA LYS A 105 10.17 -6.25 9.57
C LYS A 105 8.72 -5.86 9.27
N LEU A 106 8.29 -5.97 8.02
CA LEU A 106 6.90 -5.67 7.65
C LEU A 106 5.93 -6.68 8.27
N GLU A 107 6.29 -7.97 8.25
CA GLU A 107 5.55 -9.03 8.92
C GLU A 107 5.36 -8.72 10.40
N HIS A 108 6.43 -8.35 11.09
CA HIS A 108 6.42 -8.01 12.51
C HIS A 108 5.55 -6.78 12.79
N ASP A 109 5.75 -5.71 12.05
CA ASP A 109 5.06 -4.43 12.29
C ASP A 109 3.55 -4.55 12.06
N VAL A 110 3.13 -5.25 11.01
CA VAL A 110 1.71 -5.50 10.72
C VAL A 110 1.09 -6.41 11.77
N ALA A 111 1.78 -7.49 12.16
CA ALA A 111 1.30 -8.42 13.17
C ALA A 111 1.11 -7.74 14.53
N GLU A 112 2.05 -6.91 14.95
CA GLU A 112 1.98 -6.15 16.19
C GLU A 112 0.81 -5.15 16.19
N ALA A 113 0.66 -4.39 15.10
CA ALA A 113 -0.43 -3.43 14.97
C ALA A 113 -1.80 -4.12 14.99
N TYR A 114 -1.96 -5.22 14.29
CA TYR A 114 -3.20 -5.98 14.29
C TYR A 114 -3.53 -6.55 15.66
N ARG A 115 -2.56 -7.15 16.36
CA ARG A 115 -2.73 -7.67 17.72
C ARG A 115 -3.16 -6.59 18.70
N LYS A 116 -2.59 -5.39 18.57
CA LYS A 116 -2.97 -4.24 19.39
C LYS A 116 -4.43 -3.82 19.13
N MET A 117 -4.87 -3.80 17.87
CA MET A 117 -6.25 -3.50 17.52
C MET A 117 -7.21 -4.53 18.15
N VAL A 118 -6.88 -5.80 18.10
CA VAL A 118 -7.69 -6.87 18.70
C VAL A 118 -7.73 -6.71 20.22
N ALA A 119 -6.59 -6.47 20.86
CA ALA A 119 -6.51 -6.26 22.30
C ALA A 119 -7.33 -5.06 22.78
N ASP A 120 -7.24 -3.93 22.06
CA ASP A 120 -7.96 -2.71 22.38
C ASP A 120 -9.49 -2.86 22.21
N SER A 121 -9.93 -3.70 21.29
CA SER A 121 -11.35 -3.98 21.07
C SER A 121 -11.94 -4.97 22.08
N GLY A 122 -11.10 -5.82 22.67
CA GLY A 122 -11.50 -6.88 23.59
C GLY A 122 -12.24 -8.05 22.93
N ALA A 123 -12.33 -8.08 21.61
CA ALA A 123 -13.03 -9.12 20.85
C ALA A 123 -12.38 -9.27 19.46
N GLU A 124 -12.74 -10.35 18.76
CA GLU A 124 -12.40 -10.50 17.35
C GLU A 124 -12.98 -9.34 16.55
N ILE A 125 -12.14 -8.74 15.71
CA ILE A 125 -12.49 -7.57 14.90
C ILE A 125 -12.60 -7.91 13.43
N SER A 126 -13.49 -7.20 12.75
CA SER A 126 -13.57 -7.13 11.29
C SER A 126 -12.99 -5.80 10.84
N VAL A 127 -12.12 -5.84 9.85
CA VAL A 127 -11.48 -4.64 9.32
C VAL A 127 -11.74 -4.47 7.83
N ALA A 128 -11.65 -3.22 7.39
CA ALA A 128 -11.56 -2.88 5.97
C ALA A 128 -10.09 -2.60 5.63
N VAL A 129 -9.61 -3.19 4.56
CA VAL A 129 -8.27 -2.97 4.02
C VAL A 129 -8.40 -2.26 2.68
N ARG A 130 -7.79 -1.09 2.54
CA ARG A 130 -7.91 -0.29 1.33
C ARG A 130 -6.60 0.35 0.92
N SER A 131 -6.48 0.64 -0.37
CA SER A 131 -5.37 1.42 -0.89
C SER A 131 -5.51 2.90 -0.53
N SER A 132 -4.37 3.56 -0.36
CA SER A 132 -4.27 5.00 -0.18
C SER A 132 -3.06 5.48 -0.97
N ALA A 133 -3.28 5.90 -2.21
CA ALA A 133 -2.20 6.35 -3.06
C ALA A 133 -1.70 7.74 -2.65
N THR A 134 -0.41 7.98 -2.80
CA THR A 134 0.16 9.31 -2.72
C THR A 134 -0.21 10.11 -3.97
N ALA A 135 -0.33 11.43 -3.86
CA ALA A 135 -0.68 12.29 -5.00
C ALA A 135 0.37 12.22 -6.13
N GLU A 136 1.61 11.92 -5.81
CA GLU A 136 2.71 11.77 -6.75
C GLU A 136 2.64 10.49 -7.58
N ASP A 137 2.02 9.43 -7.02
CA ASP A 137 1.82 8.16 -7.70
C ASP A 137 0.61 8.18 -8.65
N LEU A 138 -0.19 9.25 -8.60
CA LEU A 138 -1.39 9.43 -9.40
C LEU A 138 -1.30 10.73 -10.20
N PRO A 139 -0.56 10.76 -11.31
CA PRO A 139 -0.45 11.96 -12.14
C PRO A 139 -1.79 12.32 -12.84
N ASP A 140 -2.75 11.40 -12.84
CA ASP A 140 -4.09 11.65 -13.38
C ASP A 140 -5.16 11.26 -12.36
N ALA A 141 -6.04 12.19 -12.02
CA ALA A 141 -7.16 11.99 -11.12
C ALA A 141 -8.11 10.86 -11.56
N SER A 142 -8.05 10.42 -12.82
CA SER A 142 -8.84 9.31 -13.35
C SER A 142 -8.56 7.97 -12.65
N PHE A 143 -7.41 7.81 -12.00
CA PHE A 143 -7.07 6.63 -11.21
C PHE A 143 -7.64 6.64 -9.79
N ALA A 144 -8.06 7.78 -9.29
CA ALA A 144 -8.54 7.94 -7.92
C ALA A 144 -9.77 7.08 -7.58
N GLY A 145 -10.58 6.70 -8.58
CA GLY A 145 -11.77 5.88 -8.42
C GLY A 145 -11.56 4.37 -8.48
N GLN A 146 -10.33 3.89 -8.71
CA GLN A 146 -10.04 2.47 -8.95
C GLN A 146 -9.23 1.80 -7.83
N GLN A 147 -9.32 2.33 -6.63
CA GLN A 147 -8.62 1.77 -5.48
C GLN A 147 -9.39 0.57 -4.94
N GLU A 148 -8.67 -0.53 -4.73
CA GLU A 148 -9.22 -1.74 -4.14
C GLU A 148 -9.57 -1.53 -2.67
N THR A 149 -10.73 -2.06 -2.28
CA THR A 149 -11.17 -2.10 -0.90
C THR A 149 -11.69 -3.50 -0.59
N PHE A 150 -11.17 -4.09 0.46
CA PHE A 150 -11.58 -5.40 0.95
C PHE A 150 -12.28 -5.22 2.29
N LEU A 151 -13.53 -5.63 2.36
CA LEU A 151 -14.38 -5.50 3.56
C LEU A 151 -14.46 -6.82 4.33
N ASN A 152 -14.80 -6.72 5.61
CA ASN A 152 -15.05 -7.86 6.49
C ASN A 152 -13.86 -8.83 6.57
N ILE A 153 -12.67 -8.31 6.68
CA ILE A 153 -11.45 -9.11 6.82
C ILE A 153 -11.24 -9.46 8.29
N HIS A 154 -11.11 -10.75 8.57
CA HIS A 154 -10.89 -11.30 9.90
C HIS A 154 -9.58 -12.07 9.97
N GLY A 155 -8.84 -11.87 11.03
CA GLY A 155 -7.61 -12.61 11.32
C GLY A 155 -6.38 -12.04 10.63
N LEU A 156 -5.22 -12.23 11.27
CA LEU A 156 -3.96 -11.67 10.81
C LEU A 156 -3.56 -12.14 9.41
N GLU A 157 -3.69 -13.44 9.13
CA GLU A 157 -3.30 -13.98 7.81
C GLU A 157 -4.15 -13.40 6.68
N ASN A 158 -5.44 -13.23 6.91
CA ASN A 158 -6.32 -12.61 5.92
C ASN A 158 -6.04 -11.11 5.74
N VAL A 159 -5.66 -10.42 6.80
CA VAL A 159 -5.23 -9.01 6.73
C VAL A 159 -3.97 -8.89 5.88
N LYS A 160 -2.97 -9.73 6.12
CA LYS A 160 -1.73 -9.73 5.33
C LYS A 160 -2.00 -10.04 3.84
N THR A 161 -2.84 -11.01 3.57
CA THR A 161 -3.25 -11.36 2.20
C THR A 161 -3.96 -10.19 1.53
N ALA A 162 -4.88 -9.53 2.22
CA ALA A 162 -5.58 -8.35 1.71
C ALA A 162 -4.62 -7.19 1.41
N ILE A 163 -3.63 -6.95 2.27
CA ILE A 163 -2.59 -5.94 2.02
C ILE A 163 -1.82 -6.26 0.72
N LYS A 164 -1.44 -7.52 0.52
CA LYS A 164 -0.76 -7.94 -0.72
C LYS A 164 -1.63 -7.76 -1.96
N HIS A 165 -2.92 -8.02 -1.88
CA HIS A 165 -3.87 -7.74 -2.97
C HIS A 165 -3.99 -6.25 -3.25
N VAL A 166 -3.97 -5.41 -2.23
CA VAL A 166 -3.92 -3.94 -2.39
C VAL A 166 -2.63 -3.54 -3.10
N PHE A 167 -1.48 -4.07 -2.69
CA PHE A 167 -0.21 -3.83 -3.39
C PHE A 167 -0.25 -4.28 -4.85
N ALA A 168 -0.82 -5.45 -5.11
CA ALA A 168 -0.98 -5.97 -6.47
C ALA A 168 -1.88 -5.08 -7.33
N SER A 169 -2.90 -4.46 -6.75
CA SER A 169 -3.82 -3.58 -7.48
C SER A 169 -3.16 -2.33 -8.05
N LEU A 170 -1.99 -1.94 -7.54
CA LEU A 170 -1.19 -0.84 -8.09
C LEU A 170 -0.55 -1.21 -9.44
N TYR A 171 -0.53 -2.50 -9.78
CA TYR A 171 -0.12 -3.03 -11.09
C TYR A 171 -1.33 -3.56 -11.87
N ASN A 172 -2.45 -2.84 -11.87
CA ASN A 172 -3.55 -3.15 -12.78
C ASN A 172 -3.15 -2.83 -14.23
N ASP A 173 -3.85 -3.39 -15.20
CA ASP A 173 -3.49 -3.26 -16.61
C ASP A 173 -3.43 -1.81 -17.07
N ARG A 174 -4.35 -0.98 -16.61
CA ARG A 174 -4.37 0.46 -16.91
C ARG A 174 -3.14 1.18 -16.36
N ALA A 175 -2.74 0.91 -15.13
CA ALA A 175 -1.56 1.50 -14.52
C ALA A 175 -0.28 1.08 -15.24
N ILE A 176 -0.18 -0.18 -15.65
CA ILE A 176 0.95 -0.69 -16.44
C ILE A 176 1.02 0.00 -17.80
N ALA A 177 -0.10 0.11 -18.51
CA ALA A 177 -0.17 0.79 -19.80
C ALA A 177 0.20 2.27 -19.71
N TYR A 178 -0.25 2.95 -18.66
CA TYR A 178 0.07 4.36 -18.42
C TYR A 178 1.57 4.58 -18.20
N ARG A 179 2.22 3.79 -17.36
CA ARG A 179 3.68 3.87 -17.13
C ARG A 179 4.46 3.64 -18.42
N GLY A 180 4.08 2.66 -19.22
CA GLY A 180 4.69 2.39 -20.51
C GLY A 180 4.54 3.53 -21.51
N SER A 181 3.41 4.24 -21.52
CA SER A 181 3.21 5.41 -22.40
C SER A 181 4.07 6.60 -22.00
N GLU A 182 4.33 6.81 -20.71
CA GLU A 182 5.19 7.89 -20.22
C GLU A 182 6.68 7.64 -20.56
N GLU A 183 7.16 6.42 -20.44
CA GLU A 183 8.51 6.06 -20.83
C GLU A 183 8.75 6.31 -22.32
N HIS A 184 7.79 5.97 -23.19
CA HIS A 184 7.87 6.26 -24.62
C HIS A 184 7.82 7.74 -24.96
N THR A 185 7.21 8.56 -24.12
CA THR A 185 7.15 10.02 -24.31
C THR A 185 8.47 10.69 -23.91
N SER A 186 9.14 10.20 -22.88
CA SER A 186 10.42 10.73 -22.41
C SER A 186 11.59 10.39 -23.34
N GLU A 187 11.51 9.32 -24.12
CA GLU A 187 12.53 8.95 -25.11
C GLU A 187 12.42 9.76 -26.42
N ARG A 188 11.37 10.56 -26.60
CA ARG A 188 11.14 11.36 -27.82
C ARG A 188 11.45 12.85 -27.69
N VAL A 189 12.08 13.27 -26.61
CA VAL A 189 12.47 14.68 -26.41
C VAL A 189 13.96 14.90 -26.65
#